data_a4aee629d759be514b1cbc60b21f8fe1
#
_entry.id   a4aee629d759be514b1cbc60b21f8fe1
#
_cell.length_a   1.000
_cell.length_b   1.000
_cell.length_c   1.000
_cell.angle_alpha   90.00
_cell.angle_beta   90.00
_cell.angle_gamma   90.00
#
_symmetry.space_group_name_H-M   'P 1'
#
loop_
_entity.id
_entity.type
_entity.pdbx_description
1 polymer ?
#
loop_
_entity_poly.entity_id
_entity_poly.type
_entity_poly.pdbx_seq_one_letter_code
_entity_poly.pdbx_strand_id
1 'polypeptide(L)'
;MAQEPGPSALWLVRHGESLGNVADREAHARGGGRLELDVRDPDVPLSPTGEQQADALGRWLAGLDPAEQPTTVLSSPFARAADTARRAVAASGLDLRIRFDERLRERDFGAFDGMTGSAIRDEYPDEARRRDLLGKFYYRPPGGESWADVALRTRSLLATEALRHDGERLVCFTHQAVVMVFRYVLEELTEADLLEIDRGHQVANTSVTRYARDAAGAFRLEGFNGVDHLAGDRTPDVTEENDVPSPA
;
A
#
# COMPACT_ATOMS: atom_id res chain seq x y z
N MET A 1 25.97 23.24 1.29
CA MET A 1 24.56 23.62 1.01
C MET A 1 23.76 23.08 2.18
N ALA A 2 22.78 23.83 2.72
CA ALA A 2 21.89 23.27 3.73
C ALA A 2 21.09 22.12 3.13
N GLN A 3 20.93 21.03 3.87
CA GLN A 3 20.13 19.88 3.44
C GLN A 3 18.67 20.34 3.34
N GLU A 4 17.95 19.93 2.29
CA GLU A 4 16.52 20.21 2.21
C GLU A 4 15.78 19.54 3.38
N PRO A 5 14.79 20.22 3.99
CA PRO A 5 14.05 19.65 5.12
C PRO A 5 13.29 18.38 4.69
N GLY A 6 13.09 17.45 5.64
CA GLY A 6 12.30 16.25 5.38
C GLY A 6 12.57 15.13 6.39
N PRO A 7 11.74 14.09 6.40
CA PRO A 7 11.91 12.98 7.34
C PRO A 7 13.23 12.25 7.09
N SER A 8 13.85 11.77 8.17
CA SER A 8 15.10 11.01 8.12
C SER A 8 14.88 9.58 7.64
N ALA A 9 13.69 9.03 7.87
CA ALA A 9 13.26 7.73 7.37
C ALA A 9 11.78 7.76 6.96
N LEU A 10 11.44 6.96 5.96
CA LEU A 10 10.07 6.77 5.48
C LEU A 10 9.79 5.27 5.35
N TRP A 11 8.81 4.78 6.07
CA TRP A 11 8.35 3.41 5.99
C TRP A 11 6.95 3.36 5.43
N LEU A 12 6.74 2.47 4.48
CA LEU A 12 5.44 2.21 3.86
C LEU A 12 4.95 0.85 4.32
N VAL A 13 3.76 0.80 4.89
CA VAL A 13 3.13 -0.42 5.38
C VAL A 13 1.85 -0.64 4.59
N ARG A 14 1.76 -1.78 3.88
CA ARG A 14 0.47 -2.20 3.32
C ARG A 14 -0.45 -2.62 4.46
N HIS A 15 -1.75 -2.32 4.36
CA HIS A 15 -2.75 -2.78 5.33
C HIS A 15 -2.72 -4.30 5.54
N GLY A 16 -3.19 -4.78 6.70
CA GLY A 16 -3.40 -6.19 6.99
C GLY A 16 -4.43 -6.83 6.06
N GLU A 17 -4.51 -8.15 6.02
CA GLU A 17 -5.51 -8.85 5.21
C GLU A 17 -6.90 -8.26 5.48
N SER A 18 -7.62 -7.90 4.43
CA SER A 18 -8.99 -7.38 4.51
C SER A 18 -10.01 -8.43 4.05
N LEU A 19 -11.28 -8.22 4.38
CA LEU A 19 -12.36 -9.03 3.80
C LEU A 19 -12.40 -8.89 2.28
N GLY A 20 -11.90 -7.79 1.71
CA GLY A 20 -11.72 -7.63 0.28
C GLY A 20 -10.68 -8.58 -0.30
N ASN A 21 -9.53 -8.76 0.37
CA ASN A 21 -8.52 -9.75 -0.04
C ASN A 21 -9.07 -11.19 0.01
N VAL A 22 -9.88 -11.51 1.03
CA VAL A 22 -10.54 -12.81 1.15
C VAL A 22 -11.50 -13.02 0.00
N ALA A 23 -12.39 -12.06 -0.26
CA ALA A 23 -13.39 -12.12 -1.33
C ALA A 23 -12.73 -12.21 -2.72
N ASP A 24 -11.58 -11.52 -2.93
CA ASP A 24 -10.83 -11.58 -4.17
C ASP A 24 -10.25 -12.99 -4.42
N ARG A 25 -9.60 -13.59 -3.41
CA ARG A 25 -9.11 -14.97 -3.50
C ARG A 25 -10.23 -15.97 -3.78
N GLU A 26 -11.38 -15.81 -3.13
CA GLU A 26 -12.56 -16.65 -3.36
C GLU A 26 -13.13 -16.47 -4.75
N ALA A 27 -13.22 -15.24 -5.27
CA ALA A 27 -13.66 -14.97 -6.61
C ALA A 27 -12.72 -15.61 -7.64
N HIS A 28 -11.40 -15.50 -7.47
CA HIS A 28 -10.43 -16.16 -8.34
C HIS A 28 -10.53 -17.69 -8.28
N ALA A 29 -10.74 -18.27 -7.10
CA ALA A 29 -10.93 -19.73 -6.95
C ALA A 29 -12.21 -20.24 -7.67
N ARG A 30 -13.22 -19.37 -7.81
CA ARG A 30 -14.45 -19.69 -8.60
C ARG A 30 -14.30 -19.42 -10.11
N GLY A 31 -13.16 -18.96 -10.57
CA GLY A 31 -12.91 -18.63 -11.98
C GLY A 31 -13.14 -17.16 -12.32
N GLY A 32 -13.24 -16.29 -11.36
CA GLY A 32 -13.43 -14.85 -11.49
C GLY A 32 -14.85 -14.39 -11.19
N GLY A 33 -15.18 -13.16 -11.55
CA GLY A 33 -16.50 -12.57 -11.33
C GLY A 33 -16.44 -11.29 -10.50
N ARG A 34 -17.53 -11.01 -9.80
CA ARG A 34 -17.61 -9.90 -8.84
C ARG A 34 -17.28 -10.38 -7.44
N LEU A 35 -16.65 -9.51 -6.67
CA LEU A 35 -16.39 -9.76 -5.25
C LEU A 35 -17.73 -9.72 -4.48
N GLU A 36 -17.93 -10.66 -3.58
CA GLU A 36 -19.09 -10.71 -2.72
C GLU A 36 -18.86 -9.84 -1.48
N LEU A 37 -19.09 -8.54 -1.62
CA LEU A 37 -18.91 -7.55 -0.56
C LEU A 37 -20.16 -6.67 -0.49
N ASP A 38 -20.71 -6.52 0.72
CA ASP A 38 -21.88 -5.69 1.00
C ASP A 38 -21.52 -4.23 1.39
N VAL A 39 -20.26 -3.88 1.30
CA VAL A 39 -19.72 -2.56 1.67
C VAL A 39 -18.89 -1.96 0.55
N ARG A 40 -18.77 -0.64 0.51
CA ARG A 40 -17.93 0.06 -0.45
C ARG A 40 -16.45 -0.18 -0.14
N ASP A 41 -15.57 -0.09 -1.12
CA ASP A 41 -14.12 -0.29 -0.95
C ASP A 41 -13.51 0.52 0.22
N PRO A 42 -13.82 1.81 0.45
CA PRO A 42 -13.31 2.54 1.60
C PRO A 42 -13.70 1.96 2.97
N ASP A 43 -14.82 1.27 3.04
CA ASP A 43 -15.41 0.75 4.27
C ASP A 43 -15.09 -0.75 4.51
N VAL A 44 -14.33 -1.39 3.62
CA VAL A 44 -13.94 -2.81 3.75
C VAL A 44 -13.02 -2.98 4.97
N PRO A 45 -13.43 -3.78 5.99
CA PRO A 45 -12.67 -3.97 7.22
C PRO A 45 -11.55 -5.00 7.05
N LEU A 46 -10.69 -5.10 8.07
CA LEU A 46 -9.74 -6.20 8.21
C LEU A 46 -10.48 -7.53 8.38
N SER A 47 -9.84 -8.63 7.94
CA SER A 47 -10.18 -9.97 8.36
C SER A 47 -9.62 -10.26 9.76
N PRO A 48 -10.06 -11.34 10.45
CA PRO A 48 -9.44 -11.76 11.69
C PRO A 48 -7.93 -12.05 11.57
N THR A 49 -7.49 -12.52 10.41
CA THR A 49 -6.06 -12.69 10.06
C THR A 49 -5.36 -11.34 9.98
N GLY A 50 -5.95 -10.37 9.29
CA GLY A 50 -5.37 -9.04 9.16
C GLY A 50 -5.27 -8.29 10.48
N GLU A 51 -6.20 -8.50 11.40
CA GLU A 51 -6.12 -7.97 12.76
C GLU A 51 -4.89 -8.51 13.51
N GLN A 52 -4.65 -9.83 13.44
CA GLN A 52 -3.50 -10.47 14.07
C GLN A 52 -2.17 -10.02 13.42
N GLN A 53 -2.16 -9.86 12.10
CA GLN A 53 -1.00 -9.31 11.37
C GLN A 53 -0.68 -7.88 11.85
N ALA A 54 -1.68 -7.03 12.02
CA ALA A 54 -1.50 -5.67 12.52
C ALA A 54 -0.97 -5.64 13.97
N ASP A 55 -1.46 -6.52 14.83
CA ASP A 55 -0.96 -6.65 16.21
C ASP A 55 0.50 -7.16 16.24
N ALA A 56 0.86 -8.10 15.36
CA ALA A 56 2.23 -8.58 15.21
C ALA A 56 3.18 -7.48 14.76
N LEU A 57 2.76 -6.67 13.78
CA LEU A 57 3.52 -5.50 13.34
C LEU A 57 3.76 -4.52 14.50
N GLY A 58 2.74 -4.26 15.33
CA GLY A 58 2.89 -3.38 16.50
C GLY A 58 3.91 -3.90 17.50
N ARG A 59 3.87 -5.19 17.83
CA ARG A 59 4.88 -5.81 18.71
C ARG A 59 6.29 -5.73 18.14
N TRP A 60 6.43 -5.89 16.84
CA TRP A 60 7.71 -5.74 16.15
C TRP A 60 8.22 -4.29 16.23
N LEU A 61 7.35 -3.29 16.00
CA LEU A 61 7.72 -1.87 16.15
C LEU A 61 8.20 -1.55 17.57
N ALA A 62 7.58 -2.13 18.60
CA ALA A 62 8.01 -1.98 20.00
C ALA A 62 9.40 -2.57 20.26
N GLY A 63 9.76 -3.64 19.55
CA GLY A 63 11.05 -4.33 19.68
C GLY A 63 12.22 -3.68 18.98
N LEU A 64 11.99 -2.65 18.18
CA LEU A 64 13.05 -1.90 17.49
C LEU A 64 13.87 -1.08 18.48
N ASP A 65 15.13 -0.79 18.12
CA ASP A 65 15.91 0.19 18.86
C ASP A 65 15.14 1.53 18.93
N PRO A 66 15.07 2.21 20.07
CA PRO A 66 14.39 3.51 20.20
C PRO A 66 14.84 4.55 19.16
N ALA A 67 16.08 4.48 18.69
CA ALA A 67 16.58 5.34 17.64
C ALA A 67 15.99 5.01 16.25
N GLU A 68 15.44 3.83 16.07
CA GLU A 68 14.82 3.37 14.79
C GLU A 68 13.28 3.41 14.84
N GLN A 69 12.69 3.47 16.05
CA GLN A 69 11.22 3.50 16.18
C GLN A 69 10.62 4.69 15.44
N PRO A 70 9.43 4.54 14.80
CA PRO A 70 8.76 5.67 14.17
C PRO A 70 8.40 6.76 15.19
N THR A 71 8.44 8.01 14.75
CA THR A 71 8.05 9.18 15.56
C THR A 71 6.73 9.79 15.10
N THR A 72 6.32 9.50 13.87
CA THR A 72 5.10 10.03 13.25
C THR A 72 4.40 8.97 12.43
N VAL A 73 3.06 8.94 12.54
CA VAL A 73 2.21 7.99 11.82
C VAL A 73 1.24 8.73 10.92
N LEU A 74 1.29 8.43 9.63
CA LEU A 74 0.26 8.76 8.65
C LEU A 74 -0.51 7.50 8.25
N SER A 75 -1.78 7.64 7.94
CA SER A 75 -2.59 6.52 7.45
C SER A 75 -3.58 6.97 6.40
N SER A 76 -3.82 6.08 5.43
CA SER A 76 -5.02 6.13 4.61
C SER A 76 -6.26 6.16 5.51
N PRO A 77 -7.32 6.90 5.14
CA PRO A 77 -8.59 6.88 5.86
C PRO A 77 -9.42 5.62 5.58
N PHE A 78 -9.06 4.78 4.60
CA PHE A 78 -9.78 3.54 4.30
C PHE A 78 -9.72 2.58 5.50
N ALA A 79 -10.85 1.96 5.85
CA ALA A 79 -11.03 1.20 7.09
C ALA A 79 -9.89 0.20 7.34
N ARG A 80 -9.54 -0.64 6.37
CA ARG A 80 -8.48 -1.64 6.47
C ARG A 80 -7.11 -1.05 6.83
N ALA A 81 -6.72 0.08 6.26
CA ALA A 81 -5.44 0.73 6.56
C ALA A 81 -5.49 1.49 7.89
N ALA A 82 -6.60 2.18 8.15
CA ALA A 82 -6.84 2.90 9.40
C ALA A 82 -6.83 1.96 10.62
N ASP A 83 -7.46 0.79 10.50
CA ASP A 83 -7.52 -0.20 11.57
C ASP A 83 -6.18 -0.92 11.75
N THR A 84 -5.44 -1.19 10.65
CA THR A 84 -4.05 -1.67 10.72
C THR A 84 -3.20 -0.69 11.54
N ALA A 85 -3.27 0.61 11.23
CA ALA A 85 -2.53 1.63 11.95
C ALA A 85 -2.91 1.72 13.42
N ARG A 86 -4.22 1.73 13.74
CA ARG A 86 -4.72 1.80 15.13
C ARG A 86 -4.25 0.61 15.97
N ARG A 87 -4.37 -0.60 15.41
CA ARG A 87 -3.95 -1.84 16.09
C ARG A 87 -2.43 -1.89 16.27
N ALA A 88 -1.67 -1.58 15.22
CA ALA A 88 -0.21 -1.57 15.30
C ALA A 88 0.30 -0.55 16.35
N VAL A 89 -0.25 0.66 16.37
CA VAL A 89 0.09 1.66 17.38
C VAL A 89 -0.30 1.20 18.79
N ALA A 90 -1.50 0.67 18.97
CA ALA A 90 -1.94 0.15 20.27
C ALA A 90 -1.06 -1.01 20.76
N ALA A 91 -0.75 -1.99 19.89
CA ALA A 91 0.07 -3.14 20.23
C ALA A 91 1.55 -2.78 20.46
N SER A 92 2.04 -1.68 19.89
CA SER A 92 3.41 -1.21 20.10
C SER A 92 3.62 -0.58 21.48
N GLY A 93 2.57 -0.03 22.10
CA GLY A 93 2.68 0.75 23.34
C GLY A 93 3.41 2.08 23.18
N LEU A 94 3.76 2.48 21.94
CA LEU A 94 4.40 3.77 21.67
C LEU A 94 3.36 4.89 21.70
N ASP A 95 3.75 6.06 22.22
CA ASP A 95 2.90 7.25 22.23
C ASP A 95 2.91 7.93 20.85
N LEU A 96 2.19 7.35 19.89
CA LEU A 96 2.12 7.79 18.51
C LEU A 96 0.72 8.28 18.16
N ARG A 97 0.64 9.49 17.61
CA ARG A 97 -0.61 10.03 17.09
C ARG A 97 -0.76 9.68 15.61
N ILE A 98 -1.86 9.05 15.27
CA ILE A 98 -2.21 8.76 13.86
C ILE A 98 -2.87 9.99 13.23
N ARG A 99 -2.34 10.43 12.10
CA ARG A 99 -2.94 11.43 11.24
C ARG A 99 -3.39 10.79 9.93
N PHE A 100 -4.65 11.04 9.54
CA PHE A 100 -5.19 10.52 8.30
C PHE A 100 -4.94 11.49 7.14
N ASP A 101 -4.58 10.93 5.98
CA ASP A 101 -4.38 11.69 4.75
C ASP A 101 -4.99 10.92 3.57
N GLU A 102 -5.93 11.54 2.89
CA GLU A 102 -6.66 10.94 1.76
C GLU A 102 -5.75 10.61 0.57
N ARG A 103 -4.57 11.21 0.49
CA ARG A 103 -3.59 10.92 -0.56
C ARG A 103 -2.92 9.56 -0.40
N LEU A 104 -3.09 8.91 0.76
CA LEU A 104 -2.65 7.52 1.03
C LEU A 104 -3.71 6.46 0.69
N ARG A 105 -4.93 6.85 0.23
CA ARG A 105 -5.98 5.90 -0.14
C ARG A 105 -5.55 5.00 -1.30
N GLU A 106 -6.19 3.83 -1.44
CA GLU A 106 -5.92 2.95 -2.58
C GLU A 106 -6.29 3.64 -3.91
N ARG A 107 -5.78 3.10 -5.01
CA ARG A 107 -6.17 3.50 -6.36
C ARG A 107 -7.64 3.24 -6.55
N ASP A 108 -8.39 4.25 -6.98
CA ASP A 108 -9.81 4.14 -7.25
C ASP A 108 -10.03 3.35 -8.55
N PHE A 109 -10.80 2.26 -8.47
CA PHE A 109 -11.19 1.46 -9.63
C PHE A 109 -12.46 1.96 -10.31
N GLY A 110 -13.15 2.96 -9.75
CA GLY A 110 -14.33 3.57 -10.31
C GLY A 110 -15.44 2.57 -10.59
N ALA A 111 -15.92 2.53 -11.83
CA ALA A 111 -17.00 1.62 -12.24
C ALA A 111 -16.63 0.13 -12.14
N PHE A 112 -15.36 -0.21 -11.96
CA PHE A 112 -14.86 -1.59 -11.87
C PHE A 112 -14.53 -2.01 -10.44
N ASP A 113 -14.91 -1.20 -9.46
CA ASP A 113 -14.75 -1.57 -8.06
C ASP A 113 -15.48 -2.88 -7.77
N GLY A 114 -14.81 -3.77 -7.03
CA GLY A 114 -15.32 -5.11 -6.72
C GLY A 114 -15.40 -6.07 -7.92
N MET A 115 -14.65 -5.83 -9.01
CA MET A 115 -14.61 -6.73 -10.16
C MET A 115 -13.22 -7.34 -10.36
N THR A 116 -13.16 -8.65 -10.64
CA THR A 116 -11.94 -9.28 -11.10
C THR A 116 -11.59 -8.88 -12.54
N GLY A 117 -10.31 -9.02 -12.91
CA GLY A 117 -9.89 -8.73 -14.28
C GLY A 117 -10.60 -9.59 -15.35
N SER A 118 -11.01 -10.82 -15.02
CA SER A 118 -11.83 -11.65 -15.92
C SER A 118 -13.23 -11.06 -16.11
N ALA A 119 -13.90 -10.67 -15.02
CA ALA A 119 -15.21 -10.04 -15.11
C ALA A 119 -15.19 -8.75 -15.96
N ILE A 120 -14.14 -7.92 -15.81
CA ILE A 120 -13.98 -6.71 -16.63
C ILE A 120 -13.84 -7.08 -18.11
N ARG A 121 -13.06 -8.10 -18.45
CA ARG A 121 -12.92 -8.56 -19.86
C ARG A 121 -14.22 -9.07 -20.45
N ASP A 122 -15.01 -9.79 -19.66
CA ASP A 122 -16.26 -10.41 -20.09
C ASP A 122 -17.40 -9.37 -20.21
N GLU A 123 -17.54 -8.50 -19.21
CA GLU A 123 -18.65 -7.54 -19.14
C GLU A 123 -18.35 -6.22 -19.89
N TYR A 124 -17.05 -5.82 -19.96
CA TYR A 124 -16.59 -4.54 -20.52
C TYR A 124 -15.42 -4.71 -21.52
N PRO A 125 -15.60 -5.50 -22.61
CA PRO A 125 -14.50 -5.83 -23.52
C PRO A 125 -13.88 -4.61 -24.22
N ASP A 126 -14.64 -3.51 -24.38
CA ASP A 126 -14.11 -2.26 -24.94
C ASP A 126 -13.13 -1.58 -24.00
N GLU A 127 -13.41 -1.58 -22.71
CA GLU A 127 -12.52 -1.02 -21.70
C GLU A 127 -11.29 -1.92 -21.47
N ALA A 128 -11.44 -3.23 -21.57
CA ALA A 128 -10.30 -4.15 -21.56
C ALA A 128 -9.34 -3.86 -22.73
N ARG A 129 -9.87 -3.73 -23.97
CA ARG A 129 -9.06 -3.34 -25.14
C ARG A 129 -8.41 -1.97 -24.98
N ARG A 130 -9.12 -1.01 -24.40
CA ARG A 130 -8.57 0.33 -24.13
C ARG A 130 -7.42 0.28 -23.12
N ARG A 131 -7.54 -0.56 -22.07
CA ARG A 131 -6.46 -0.79 -21.10
C ARG A 131 -5.22 -1.39 -21.78
N ASP A 132 -5.40 -2.38 -22.66
CA ASP A 132 -4.29 -3.00 -23.40
C ASP A 132 -3.60 -2.00 -24.32
N LEU A 133 -4.35 -1.09 -24.95
CA LEU A 133 -3.81 -0.05 -25.82
C LEU A 133 -3.03 1.02 -25.04
N LEU A 134 -3.55 1.47 -23.89
CA LEU A 134 -2.96 2.56 -23.09
C LEU A 134 -1.87 2.07 -22.13
N GLY A 135 -1.84 0.79 -21.81
CA GLY A 135 -0.99 0.19 -20.81
C GLY A 135 -1.47 0.45 -19.36
N LYS A 136 -1.08 -0.44 -18.44
CA LYS A 136 -1.49 -0.43 -17.02
C LYS A 136 -1.24 0.92 -16.33
N PHE A 137 -0.14 1.59 -16.65
CA PHE A 137 0.26 2.82 -15.97
C PHE A 137 -0.66 4.02 -16.32
N TYR A 138 -1.06 4.17 -17.58
CA TYR A 138 -1.87 5.30 -18.03
C TYR A 138 -3.36 5.02 -18.12
N TYR A 139 -3.76 3.75 -18.13
CA TYR A 139 -5.17 3.42 -18.20
C TYR A 139 -5.91 3.88 -16.94
N ARG A 140 -6.96 4.66 -17.15
CA ARG A 140 -7.87 5.15 -16.12
C ARG A 140 -9.23 4.48 -16.30
N PRO A 141 -9.70 3.67 -15.31
CA PRO A 141 -11.06 3.15 -15.31
C PRO A 141 -12.09 4.27 -15.32
N PRO A 142 -13.28 4.08 -15.88
CA PRO A 142 -14.34 5.09 -15.82
C PRO A 142 -14.66 5.50 -14.37
N GLY A 143 -14.46 6.78 -14.06
CA GLY A 143 -14.64 7.34 -12.71
C GLY A 143 -13.53 7.04 -11.70
N GLY A 144 -12.47 6.31 -12.11
CA GLY A 144 -11.36 5.92 -11.24
C GLY A 144 -10.05 6.66 -11.50
N GLU A 145 -8.93 6.10 -11.01
CA GLU A 145 -7.57 6.64 -11.11
C GLU A 145 -6.67 5.74 -11.99
N SER A 146 -5.81 6.35 -12.78
CA SER A 146 -4.61 5.69 -13.35
C SER A 146 -3.48 5.66 -12.31
N TRP A 147 -2.43 4.87 -12.57
CA TRP A 147 -1.20 4.92 -11.75
C TRP A 147 -0.53 6.29 -11.82
N ALA A 148 -0.63 6.98 -12.96
CA ALA A 148 -0.15 8.35 -13.10
C ALA A 148 -0.90 9.33 -12.17
N ASP A 149 -2.21 9.17 -11.96
CA ASP A 149 -2.96 9.98 -11.00
C ASP A 149 -2.50 9.72 -9.56
N VAL A 150 -2.28 8.45 -9.21
CA VAL A 150 -1.72 8.09 -7.89
C VAL A 150 -0.33 8.71 -7.71
N ALA A 151 0.52 8.72 -8.76
CA ALA A 151 1.84 9.34 -8.70
C ALA A 151 1.76 10.85 -8.45
N LEU A 152 0.80 11.55 -9.02
CA LEU A 152 0.59 12.97 -8.76
C LEU A 152 0.25 13.25 -7.29
N ARG A 153 -0.69 12.48 -6.69
CA ARG A 153 -1.02 12.68 -5.28
C ARG A 153 0.09 12.23 -4.32
N THR A 154 0.88 11.22 -4.69
CA THR A 154 2.07 10.79 -3.94
C THR A 154 3.13 11.90 -3.92
N ARG A 155 3.44 12.52 -5.06
CA ARG A 155 4.35 13.68 -5.11
C ARG A 155 3.84 14.86 -4.28
N SER A 156 2.54 15.14 -4.33
CA SER A 156 1.90 16.17 -3.50
C SER A 156 2.03 15.87 -2.00
N LEU A 157 1.85 14.60 -1.59
CA LEU A 157 2.05 14.17 -0.20
C LEU A 157 3.50 14.42 0.23
N LEU A 158 4.47 13.89 -0.52
CA LEU A 158 5.89 14.02 -0.21
C LEU A 158 6.32 15.48 -0.08
N ALA A 159 5.89 16.35 -0.99
CA ALA A 159 6.23 17.77 -0.95
C ALA A 159 5.68 18.50 0.29
N THR A 160 4.48 18.14 0.75
CA THR A 160 3.89 18.76 1.95
C THR A 160 4.42 18.19 3.25
N GLU A 161 4.67 16.88 3.31
CA GLU A 161 5.14 16.23 4.52
C GLU A 161 6.64 16.45 4.75
N ALA A 162 7.44 16.63 3.70
CA ALA A 162 8.84 17.03 3.82
C ALA A 162 9.02 18.30 4.67
N LEU A 163 8.14 19.28 4.49
CA LEU A 163 8.20 20.55 5.23
C LEU A 163 7.72 20.44 6.70
N ARG A 164 6.99 19.37 7.04
CA ARG A 164 6.35 19.21 8.36
C ARG A 164 7.12 18.29 9.30
N HIS A 165 7.92 17.38 8.75
CA HIS A 165 8.50 16.25 9.47
C HIS A 165 10.01 16.17 9.33
N ASP A 166 10.69 17.33 9.46
CA ASP A 166 12.15 17.38 9.35
C ASP A 166 12.84 16.55 10.44
N GLY A 167 13.69 15.63 10.03
CA GLY A 167 14.41 14.70 10.89
C GLY A 167 13.57 13.58 11.52
N GLU A 168 12.25 13.57 11.36
CA GLU A 168 11.37 12.54 11.91
C GLU A 168 11.45 11.22 11.17
N ARG A 169 11.02 10.13 11.80
CA ARG A 169 10.86 8.79 11.20
C ARG A 169 9.38 8.54 10.97
N LEU A 170 8.99 8.65 9.70
CA LEU A 170 7.60 8.62 9.26
C LEU A 170 7.18 7.21 8.85
N VAL A 171 6.10 6.68 9.43
CA VAL A 171 5.45 5.47 8.94
C VAL A 171 4.11 5.80 8.29
N CYS A 172 3.88 5.28 7.09
CA CYS A 172 2.65 5.47 6.31
C CYS A 172 1.92 4.14 6.12
N PHE A 173 0.72 4.02 6.68
CA PHE A 173 -0.15 2.88 6.44
C PHE A 173 -0.98 3.12 5.18
N THR A 174 -0.87 2.23 4.21
CA THR A 174 -1.40 2.45 2.87
C THR A 174 -1.74 1.13 2.16
N HIS A 175 -1.67 1.09 0.84
CA HIS A 175 -2.16 0.02 -0.02
C HIS A 175 -1.13 -0.35 -1.08
N GLN A 176 -1.39 -1.46 -1.80
CA GLN A 176 -0.44 -2.04 -2.76
C GLN A 176 -0.03 -1.06 -3.85
N ALA A 177 -0.98 -0.50 -4.62
CA ALA A 177 -0.63 0.38 -5.72
C ALA A 177 0.10 1.64 -5.24
N VAL A 178 -0.23 2.12 -4.02
CA VAL A 178 0.43 3.30 -3.43
C VAL A 178 1.87 2.99 -3.04
N VAL A 179 2.14 1.84 -2.41
CA VAL A 179 3.54 1.41 -2.11
C VAL A 179 4.37 1.35 -3.40
N MET A 180 3.82 0.75 -4.45
CA MET A 180 4.50 0.66 -5.75
C MET A 180 4.76 2.04 -6.37
N VAL A 181 3.79 2.95 -6.27
CA VAL A 181 3.95 4.32 -6.79
C VAL A 181 4.93 5.15 -5.95
N PHE A 182 5.02 4.93 -4.64
CA PHE A 182 6.09 5.52 -3.83
C PHE A 182 7.46 5.07 -4.33
N ARG A 183 7.64 3.80 -4.68
CA ARG A 183 8.87 3.29 -5.29
C ARG A 183 9.19 4.02 -6.59
N TYR A 184 8.20 4.14 -7.49
CA TYR A 184 8.32 4.87 -8.74
C TYR A 184 8.85 6.31 -8.54
N VAL A 185 8.31 7.00 -7.54
CA VAL A 185 8.65 8.41 -7.27
C VAL A 185 9.99 8.55 -6.56
N LEU A 186 10.28 7.73 -5.54
CA LEU A 186 11.46 7.87 -4.69
C LEU A 186 12.73 7.29 -5.31
N GLU A 187 12.59 6.22 -6.10
CA GLU A 187 13.70 5.54 -6.78
C GLU A 187 13.91 6.07 -8.21
N GLU A 188 13.09 7.04 -8.66
CA GLU A 188 13.12 7.62 -10.03
C GLU A 188 13.05 6.54 -11.12
N LEU A 189 12.23 5.49 -10.87
CA LEU A 189 12.07 4.38 -11.81
C LEU A 189 11.41 4.83 -13.11
N THR A 190 11.69 4.12 -14.19
CA THR A 190 10.86 4.22 -15.38
C THR A 190 9.54 3.48 -15.17
N GLU A 191 8.54 3.78 -15.99
CA GLU A 191 7.25 3.07 -15.97
C GLU A 191 7.43 1.57 -16.24
N ALA A 192 8.36 1.21 -17.14
CA ALA A 192 8.67 -0.17 -17.46
C ALA A 192 9.27 -0.91 -16.26
N ASP A 193 10.24 -0.30 -15.56
CA ASP A 193 10.85 -0.89 -14.36
C ASP A 193 9.81 -1.10 -13.26
N LEU A 194 8.93 -0.10 -13.03
CA LEU A 194 7.86 -0.21 -12.05
C LEU A 194 6.92 -1.39 -12.36
N LEU A 195 6.47 -1.50 -13.61
CA LEU A 195 5.56 -2.56 -14.03
C LEU A 195 6.23 -3.95 -14.06
N GLU A 196 7.55 -4.02 -14.26
CA GLU A 196 8.30 -5.26 -14.12
C GLU A 196 8.34 -5.72 -12.66
N ILE A 197 8.64 -4.81 -11.72
CA ILE A 197 8.63 -5.10 -10.29
C ILE A 197 7.23 -5.54 -9.83
N ASP A 198 6.19 -4.83 -10.26
CA ASP A 198 4.80 -5.14 -9.90
C ASP A 198 4.34 -6.51 -10.43
N ARG A 199 4.84 -6.95 -11.59
CA ARG A 199 4.57 -8.31 -12.11
C ARG A 199 5.31 -9.40 -11.35
N GLY A 200 6.49 -9.10 -10.84
CA GLY A 200 7.35 -10.07 -10.16
C GLY A 200 7.10 -10.19 -8.67
N HIS A 201 6.49 -9.19 -8.06
CA HIS A 201 6.40 -9.10 -6.60
C HIS A 201 5.08 -8.46 -6.18
N GLN A 202 4.21 -9.23 -5.59
CA GLN A 202 3.08 -8.67 -4.87
C GLN A 202 3.54 -8.12 -3.51
N VAL A 203 2.98 -7.00 -3.11
CA VAL A 203 3.25 -6.41 -1.80
C VAL A 203 2.39 -7.16 -0.77
N ALA A 204 3.00 -7.92 0.12
CA ALA A 204 2.28 -8.72 1.12
C ALA A 204 1.54 -7.85 2.14
N ASN A 205 0.46 -8.37 2.73
CA ASN A 205 -0.27 -7.69 3.79
C ASN A 205 0.62 -7.43 5.00
N THR A 206 0.53 -6.25 5.58
CA THR A 206 1.40 -5.69 6.64
C THR A 206 2.89 -5.61 6.30
N SER A 207 3.30 -5.94 5.08
CA SER A 207 4.72 -5.80 4.73
C SER A 207 5.21 -4.37 4.89
N VAL A 208 6.50 -4.25 5.22
CA VAL A 208 7.17 -2.97 5.46
C VAL A 208 8.20 -2.73 4.35
N THR A 209 8.06 -1.61 3.65
CA THR A 209 9.06 -1.10 2.71
C THR A 209 9.74 0.10 3.35
N ARG A 210 11.07 0.06 3.49
CA ARG A 210 11.84 1.04 4.26
C ARG A 210 12.76 1.85 3.39
N TYR A 211 12.75 3.16 3.62
CA TYR A 211 13.68 4.13 3.06
C TYR A 211 14.38 4.89 4.17
N ALA A 212 15.69 5.09 4.04
CA ALA A 212 16.44 6.07 4.81
C ALA A 212 16.88 7.23 3.91
N ARG A 213 17.05 8.40 4.52
CA ARG A 213 17.51 9.57 3.81
C ARG A 213 19.03 9.64 3.87
N ASP A 214 19.68 9.72 2.72
CA ASP A 214 21.15 9.85 2.64
C ASP A 214 21.63 11.28 2.94
N ALA A 215 22.94 11.45 3.05
CA ALA A 215 23.57 12.75 3.33
C ALA A 215 23.31 13.82 2.24
N ALA A 216 22.91 13.40 1.03
CA ALA A 216 22.52 14.31 -0.04
C ALA A 216 21.04 14.71 0.01
N GLY A 217 20.26 14.10 0.93
CA GLY A 217 18.83 14.35 1.10
C GLY A 217 17.92 13.43 0.27
N ALA A 218 18.47 12.47 -0.47
CA ALA A 218 17.72 11.52 -1.26
C ALA A 218 17.30 10.30 -0.43
N PHE A 219 16.09 9.77 -0.66
CA PHE A 219 15.67 8.51 -0.07
C PHE A 219 16.33 7.32 -0.76
N ARG A 220 16.87 6.40 0.04
CA ARG A 220 17.46 5.13 -0.41
C ARG A 220 16.67 3.98 0.13
N LEU A 221 16.30 3.04 -0.75
CA LEU A 221 15.61 1.82 -0.38
C LEU A 221 16.53 0.95 0.49
N GLU A 222 16.11 0.65 1.71
CA GLU A 222 16.81 -0.27 2.65
C GLU A 222 16.21 -1.67 2.65
N GLY A 223 14.92 -1.78 2.35
CA GLY A 223 14.22 -3.06 2.29
C GLY A 223 12.86 -2.91 1.65
N PHE A 224 12.49 -3.89 0.84
CA PHE A 224 11.21 -3.95 0.16
C PHE A 224 10.42 -5.17 0.61
N ASN A 225 9.14 -4.96 0.91
CA ASN A 225 8.18 -6.03 1.17
C ASN A 225 8.57 -6.96 2.35
N GLY A 226 9.23 -6.42 3.39
CA GLY A 226 9.67 -7.18 4.56
C GLY A 226 8.49 -7.61 5.43
N VAL A 227 8.50 -8.89 5.85
CA VAL A 227 7.45 -9.52 6.68
C VAL A 227 8.02 -10.24 7.91
N ASP A 228 9.18 -9.81 8.39
CA ASP A 228 9.90 -10.46 9.50
C ASP A 228 9.06 -10.57 10.77
N HIS A 229 8.15 -9.60 11.00
CA HIS A 229 7.20 -9.60 12.11
C HIS A 229 6.15 -10.72 12.04
N LEU A 230 6.00 -11.39 10.89
CA LEU A 230 5.10 -12.51 10.69
C LEU A 230 5.80 -13.88 10.87
N ALA A 231 7.12 -13.92 11.14
CA ALA A 231 7.93 -15.14 11.22
C ALA A 231 7.83 -15.91 12.55
N GLY A 232 6.77 -15.76 13.34
CA GLY A 232 6.61 -16.42 14.66
C GLY A 232 5.53 -17.51 14.67
N ASP A 233 5.67 -18.53 15.55
CA ASP A 233 4.75 -19.69 15.72
C ASP A 233 3.25 -19.34 15.94
N ARG A 234 2.90 -18.09 16.09
CA ARG A 234 1.52 -17.62 16.35
C ARG A 234 1.07 -16.53 15.40
N THR A 235 1.83 -16.27 14.34
CA THR A 235 1.53 -15.20 13.40
C THR A 235 0.93 -15.80 12.15
N PRO A 236 -0.18 -15.21 11.62
CA PRO A 236 -0.83 -15.70 10.41
C PRO A 236 0.11 -15.61 9.22
N ASP A 237 -0.07 -16.51 8.27
CA ASP A 237 0.69 -16.58 7.04
C ASP A 237 0.68 -15.25 6.27
N VAL A 238 1.75 -15.04 5.49
CA VAL A 238 1.81 -13.95 4.53
C VAL A 238 0.67 -14.11 3.53
N THR A 239 -0.15 -13.06 3.41
CA THR A 239 -1.25 -13.04 2.43
C THR A 239 -0.95 -12.02 1.33
N GLU A 240 -1.18 -12.44 0.10
CA GLU A 240 -0.98 -11.65 -1.11
C GLU A 240 -2.30 -11.55 -1.88
N GLU A 241 -2.45 -10.49 -2.65
CA GLU A 241 -3.59 -10.31 -3.55
C GLU A 241 -3.30 -10.97 -4.90
N ASN A 242 -4.23 -11.76 -5.44
CA ASN A 242 -4.07 -12.34 -6.77
C ASN A 242 -4.37 -11.29 -7.85
N ASP A 243 -3.40 -10.44 -8.14
CA ASP A 243 -3.50 -9.58 -9.33
C ASP A 243 -3.41 -10.46 -10.58
N VAL A 244 -4.43 -10.42 -11.43
CA VAL A 244 -4.38 -11.15 -12.70
C VAL A 244 -3.25 -10.57 -13.55
N PRO A 245 -2.27 -11.37 -13.99
CA PRO A 245 -1.22 -10.88 -14.86
C PRO A 245 -1.85 -10.25 -16.09
N SER A 246 -1.46 -9.02 -16.43
CA SER A 246 -1.76 -8.50 -17.77
C SER A 246 -1.14 -9.46 -18.77
N PRO A 247 -1.84 -9.91 -19.82
CA PRO A 247 -1.20 -10.63 -20.90
C PRO A 247 -0.05 -9.78 -21.45
N ALA A 248 1.03 -10.46 -21.81
CA ALA A 248 2.27 -9.88 -22.32
C ALA A 248 2.04 -9.08 -23.60
#